data_54762fba4570d4f202eb5df36e4cbf72
#
_entry.id   54762fba4570d4f202eb5df36e4cbf72
#
_cell.length_a   1.000
_cell.length_b   1.000
_cell.length_c   1.000
_cell.angle_alpha   90.00
_cell.angle_beta   90.00
_cell.angle_gamma   90.00
#
_symmetry.space_group_name_H-M   'P 1'
#
loop_
_entity.id
_entity.type
_entity.pdbx_description
1 polymer ?
#
loop_
_entity_poly.entity_id
_entity_poly.type
_entity_poly.pdbx_seq_one_letter_code
_entity_poly.pdbx_strand_id
1 'polypeptide(L)'
;MSVSCAVLLDRDGTLIEDKHYLSESSGVALLPGVGPALSRLVQAGHRLFLVSNQSGVGRGYFTEQAVVACQKRLEELLEPYGVAFTDAVWCPHAPEESCF
;
A
#
# COMPACT_ATOMS: atom_id res chain seq x y z
N MET A 1 25.52 13.85 -8.18
CA MET A 1 24.59 13.10 -9.03
C MET A 1 23.79 12.12 -8.18
N SER A 2 22.49 12.21 -8.25
CA SER A 2 21.65 11.33 -7.46
C SER A 2 21.35 10.02 -8.19
N VAL A 3 21.27 8.93 -7.43
CA VAL A 3 20.91 7.61 -7.96
C VAL A 3 19.41 7.41 -7.70
N SER A 4 18.67 7.09 -8.76
CA SER A 4 17.26 6.77 -8.67
C SER A 4 17.10 5.28 -8.35
N CYS A 5 16.33 4.98 -7.31
CA CYS A 5 16.05 3.61 -6.88
C CYS A 5 14.56 3.29 -6.99
N ALA A 6 14.26 2.03 -7.20
CA ALA A 6 12.91 1.51 -7.03
C ALA A 6 12.77 1.07 -5.57
N VAL A 7 11.82 1.65 -4.86
CA VAL A 7 11.58 1.34 -3.45
C VAL A 7 10.33 0.48 -3.36
N LEU A 8 10.47 -0.74 -2.88
CA LEU A 8 9.36 -1.66 -2.70
C LEU A 8 8.84 -1.54 -1.27
N LEU A 9 7.56 -1.28 -1.13
CA LEU A 9 6.94 -1.00 0.16
C LEU A 9 5.79 -1.96 0.41
N ASP A 10 5.74 -2.49 1.62
CA ASP A 10 4.56 -3.20 2.10
C ASP A 10 3.52 -2.18 2.59
N ARG A 11 2.26 -2.57 2.60
CA ARG A 11 1.16 -1.66 2.97
C ARG A 11 0.81 -1.74 4.45
N ASP A 12 0.24 -2.87 4.87
CA ASP A 12 -0.31 -3.01 6.22
C ASP A 12 0.81 -3.18 7.25
N GLY A 13 0.82 -2.33 8.26
CA GLY A 13 1.86 -2.32 9.28
C GLY A 13 3.13 -1.57 8.89
N THR A 14 3.24 -1.10 7.65
CA THR A 14 4.38 -0.32 7.17
C THR A 14 3.98 1.10 6.80
N LEU A 15 2.96 1.25 5.97
CA LEU A 15 2.45 2.56 5.54
C LEU A 15 1.18 2.95 6.29
N ILE A 16 0.34 1.99 6.59
CA ILE A 16 -0.92 2.19 7.29
C ILE A 16 -1.00 1.25 8.49
N GLU A 17 -1.87 1.60 9.43
CA GLU A 17 -2.14 0.75 10.58
C GLU A 17 -2.61 -0.63 10.12
N ASP A 18 -2.06 -1.68 10.74
CA ASP A 18 -2.48 -3.04 10.48
C ASP A 18 -3.78 -3.31 11.25
N LYS A 19 -4.86 -3.49 10.51
CA LYS A 19 -6.20 -3.72 11.06
C LYS A 19 -6.70 -5.13 10.83
N HIS A 20 -5.79 -6.06 10.67
CA HIS A 20 -6.08 -7.47 10.47
C HIS A 20 -7.23 -7.70 9.48
N TYR A 21 -6.89 -7.89 8.20
CA TYR A 21 -7.85 -8.01 7.10
C TYR A 21 -8.72 -6.76 6.93
N LEU A 22 -8.06 -5.61 6.81
CA LEU A 22 -8.74 -4.34 6.51
C LEU A 22 -9.58 -4.47 5.24
N SER A 23 -10.88 -4.21 5.37
CA SER A 23 -11.83 -4.35 4.27
C SER A 23 -12.62 -3.07 3.97
N GLU A 24 -12.54 -2.06 4.83
CA GLU A 24 -13.26 -0.82 4.66
C GLU A 24 -12.31 0.35 4.49
N SER A 25 -12.55 1.18 3.47
CA SER A 25 -11.70 2.34 3.18
C SER A 25 -11.65 3.34 4.33
N SER A 26 -12.71 3.44 5.11
CA SER A 26 -12.73 4.32 6.28
C SER A 26 -11.77 3.89 7.38
N GLY A 27 -11.30 2.64 7.36
CA GLY A 27 -10.32 2.14 8.31
C GLY A 27 -8.88 2.39 7.91
N VAL A 28 -8.63 2.97 6.73
CA VAL A 28 -7.27 3.26 6.26
C VAL A 28 -6.73 4.48 7.02
N ALA A 29 -5.61 4.29 7.72
CA ALA A 29 -4.96 5.37 8.46
C ALA A 29 -3.46 5.27 8.31
N LEU A 30 -2.81 6.36 7.88
CA LEU A 30 -1.36 6.39 7.73
C LEU A 30 -0.68 6.26 9.10
N LEU A 31 0.40 5.49 9.14
CA LEU A 31 1.25 5.47 10.32
C LEU A 31 1.98 6.82 10.46
N PRO A 32 2.33 7.22 11.71
CA PRO A 32 3.00 8.49 11.92
C PRO A 32 4.29 8.62 11.10
N GLY A 33 4.47 9.76 10.45
CA GLY A 33 5.69 10.06 9.70
C GLY A 33 5.74 9.48 8.28
N VAL A 34 4.77 8.68 7.88
CA VAL A 34 4.78 8.04 6.54
C VAL A 34 4.70 9.07 5.42
N GLY A 35 3.76 10.01 5.50
CA GLY A 35 3.60 11.03 4.46
C GLY A 35 4.89 11.80 4.21
N PRO A 36 5.47 12.44 5.23
CA PRO A 36 6.74 13.15 5.06
C PRO A 36 7.90 12.28 4.60
N ALA A 37 8.00 11.05 5.09
CA ALA A 37 9.08 10.14 4.70
C ALA A 37 9.00 9.77 3.22
N LEU A 38 7.81 9.40 2.74
CA LEU A 38 7.62 9.07 1.33
C LEU A 38 7.81 10.29 0.43
N SER A 39 7.40 11.46 0.90
CA SER A 39 7.62 12.71 0.18
C SER A 39 9.10 12.95 -0.07
N ARG A 40 9.95 12.71 0.94
CA ARG A 40 11.40 12.85 0.79
C ARG A 40 11.97 11.89 -0.25
N LEU A 41 11.47 10.65 -0.30
CA LEU A 41 11.91 9.68 -1.28
C LEU A 41 11.55 10.11 -2.70
N VAL A 42 10.33 10.61 -2.89
CA VAL A 42 9.87 11.08 -4.19
C VAL A 42 10.68 12.31 -4.63
N GLN A 43 10.93 13.24 -3.73
CA GLN A 43 11.72 14.44 -4.02
C GLN A 43 13.16 14.11 -4.37
N ALA A 44 13.69 13.03 -3.84
CA ALA A 44 15.02 12.54 -4.18
C ALA A 44 15.07 11.80 -5.51
N GLY A 45 13.94 11.65 -6.19
CA GLY A 45 13.86 11.03 -7.51
C GLY A 45 13.63 9.52 -7.49
N HIS A 46 13.32 8.96 -6.34
CA HIS A 46 13.03 7.53 -6.25
C HIS A 46 11.60 7.22 -6.69
N ARG A 47 11.41 6.02 -7.23
CA ARG A 47 10.08 5.52 -7.61
C ARG A 47 9.57 4.55 -6.58
N LEU A 48 8.31 4.70 -6.19
CA LEU A 48 7.70 3.90 -5.14
C LEU A 48 6.79 2.83 -5.76
N PHE A 49 6.94 1.61 -5.29
CA PHE A 49 6.14 0.46 -5.69
C PHE A 49 5.53 -0.16 -4.45
N LEU A 50 4.22 -0.38 -4.47
CA LEU A 50 3.53 -1.02 -3.37
C LEU A 50 3.35 -2.51 -3.69
N VAL A 51 3.75 -3.36 -2.74
CA VAL A 51 3.54 -4.81 -2.84
C VAL A 51 2.81 -5.24 -1.57
N SER A 52 1.63 -5.82 -1.71
CA SER A 52 0.77 -6.11 -0.58
C SER A 52 0.22 -7.52 -0.65
N ASN A 53 0.18 -8.22 0.48
CA ASN A 53 -0.49 -9.50 0.59
C ASN A 53 -1.91 -9.26 1.14
N GLN A 54 -2.91 -9.63 0.34
CA GLN A 54 -4.32 -9.46 0.68
C GLN A 54 -5.01 -10.82 0.71
N SER A 55 -4.48 -11.73 1.53
CA SER A 55 -4.98 -13.10 1.65
C SER A 55 -6.43 -13.19 2.12
N GLY A 56 -6.97 -12.13 2.72
CA GLY A 56 -8.37 -12.08 3.11
C GLY A 56 -9.33 -12.29 1.94
N VAL A 57 -8.95 -11.92 0.72
CA VAL A 57 -9.75 -12.17 -0.47
C VAL A 57 -9.84 -13.68 -0.73
N GLY A 58 -8.70 -14.38 -0.75
CA GLY A 58 -8.67 -15.82 -0.96
C GLY A 58 -9.33 -16.60 0.18
N ARG A 59 -9.37 -16.03 1.37
CA ARG A 59 -10.05 -16.62 2.53
C ARG A 59 -11.54 -16.30 2.57
N GLY A 60 -12.04 -15.45 1.65
CA GLY A 60 -13.44 -15.06 1.62
C GLY A 60 -13.84 -14.02 2.66
N TYR A 61 -12.88 -13.34 3.29
CA TYR A 61 -13.18 -12.34 4.31
C TYR A 61 -13.64 -11.01 3.73
N PHE A 62 -13.18 -10.68 2.51
CA PHE A 62 -13.61 -9.48 1.80
C PHE A 62 -13.33 -9.64 0.30
N THR A 63 -13.83 -8.71 -0.50
CA THR A 63 -13.70 -8.76 -1.96
C THR A 63 -12.48 -7.99 -2.46
N GLU A 64 -12.09 -8.27 -3.71
CA GLU A 64 -11.03 -7.48 -4.36
C GLU A 64 -11.45 -6.02 -4.52
N GLN A 65 -12.75 -5.74 -4.69
CA GLN A 65 -13.25 -4.36 -4.74
C GLN A 65 -12.97 -3.64 -3.43
N ALA A 66 -13.06 -4.33 -2.29
CA ALA A 66 -12.71 -3.74 -1.01
C ALA A 66 -11.22 -3.41 -0.94
N VAL A 67 -10.36 -4.26 -1.49
CA VAL A 67 -8.91 -4.00 -1.58
C VAL A 67 -8.66 -2.75 -2.42
N VAL A 68 -9.31 -2.65 -3.57
CA VAL A 68 -9.16 -1.49 -4.46
C VAL A 68 -9.62 -0.21 -3.77
N ALA A 69 -10.74 -0.26 -3.03
CA ALA A 69 -11.24 0.90 -2.30
C ALA A 69 -10.26 1.37 -1.22
N CYS A 70 -9.65 0.43 -0.48
CA CYS A 70 -8.65 0.76 0.52
C CYS A 70 -7.39 1.33 -0.12
N GLN A 71 -6.97 0.79 -1.25
CA GLN A 71 -5.81 1.28 -2.01
C GLN A 71 -6.05 2.71 -2.49
N LYS A 72 -7.23 2.97 -3.04
CA LYS A 72 -7.61 4.31 -3.49
C LYS A 72 -7.58 5.31 -2.33
N ARG A 73 -8.08 4.90 -1.16
CA ARG A 73 -8.06 5.76 0.03
C ARG A 73 -6.63 6.07 0.47
N LEU A 74 -5.74 5.08 0.43
CA LEU A 74 -4.32 5.29 0.74
C LEU A 74 -3.72 6.34 -0.19
N GLU A 75 -3.99 6.23 -1.49
CA GLU A 75 -3.49 7.18 -2.49
C GLU A 75 -4.04 8.58 -2.23
N GLU A 76 -5.31 8.71 -1.86
CA GLU A 76 -5.91 9.98 -1.49
C GLU A 76 -5.24 10.62 -0.27
N LEU A 77 -4.93 9.80 0.74
CA LEU A 77 -4.27 10.28 1.96
C LEU A 77 -2.83 10.76 1.68
N LEU A 78 -2.16 10.21 0.68
CA LEU A 78 -0.80 10.57 0.31
C LEU A 78 -0.73 11.73 -0.68
N GLU A 79 -1.84 12.06 -1.35
CA GLU A 79 -1.88 13.13 -2.35
C GLU A 79 -1.38 14.48 -1.82
N PRO A 80 -1.77 14.93 -0.59
CA PRO A 80 -1.29 16.21 -0.06
C PRO A 80 0.23 16.27 0.12
N TYR A 81 0.90 15.11 0.19
CA TYR A 81 2.35 15.03 0.33
C TYR A 81 3.07 14.95 -1.02
N GLY A 82 2.32 14.99 -2.13
CA GLY A 82 2.89 14.86 -3.46
C GLY A 82 3.40 13.45 -3.76
N VAL A 83 2.85 12.45 -3.09
CA VAL A 83 3.29 11.05 -3.21
C VAL A 83 2.31 10.27 -4.07
N ALA A 84 2.85 9.57 -5.06
CA ALA A 84 2.10 8.61 -5.86
C ALA A 84 2.97 7.38 -6.10
N PHE A 85 2.33 6.21 -6.14
CA PHE A 85 3.05 4.98 -6.46
C PHE A 85 3.16 4.84 -7.98
N THR A 86 4.33 4.38 -8.43
CA THR A 86 4.53 4.06 -9.84
C THR A 86 3.66 2.87 -10.23
N ASP A 87 3.56 1.89 -9.33
CA ASP A 87 2.65 0.76 -9.48
C ASP A 87 2.31 0.19 -8.10
N ALA A 88 1.19 -0.48 -8.02
CA ALA A 88 0.74 -1.13 -6.80
C ALA A 88 0.16 -2.50 -7.16
N VAL A 89 0.70 -3.54 -6.55
CA VAL A 89 0.25 -4.91 -6.79
C VAL A 89 -0.08 -5.59 -5.47
N TRP A 90 -0.99 -6.54 -5.52
CA TRP A 90 -1.34 -7.32 -4.33
C TRP A 90 -1.62 -8.76 -4.73
N CYS A 91 -1.39 -9.67 -3.75
CA CYS A 91 -1.72 -11.08 -3.88
C CYS A 91 -3.02 -11.35 -3.11
N PRO A 92 -4.11 -11.73 -3.78
CA PRO A 92 -5.37 -11.97 -3.10
C PRO A 92 -5.51 -13.38 -2.53
N HIS A 93 -4.54 -14.25 -2.78
CA HIS A 93 -4.65 -15.66 -2.44
C HIS A 93 -4.28 -15.94 -0.98
N ALA A 94 -4.92 -16.96 -0.40
CA ALA A 94 -4.57 -17.44 0.92
C ALA A 94 -3.18 -18.11 0.89
N PRO A 95 -2.48 -18.22 2.06
CA PRO A 95 -1.12 -18.79 2.08
C PRO A 95 -0.98 -20.19 1.49
N GLU A 96 -2.03 -20.99 1.52
CA GLU A 96 -2.05 -22.33 0.95
C GLU A 96 -2.20 -22.35 -0.57
N GLU A 97 -2.45 -21.20 -1.19
CA GLU A 97 -2.54 -21.05 -2.63
C GLU A 97 -1.25 -20.46 -3.17
N SER A 98 -0.87 -20.85 -4.39
CA SER A 98 0.31 -20.32 -5.04
C SER A 98 0.02 -18.94 -5.63
N CYS A 99 0.72 -17.90 -5.19
CA CYS A 99 0.52 -16.54 -5.67
C CYS A 99 1.73 -16.03 -6.48
N PHE A 100 2.91 -16.34 -6.02
CA PHE A 100 4.16 -15.91 -6.68
C PHE A 100 5.05 -17.08 -7.03
#